data_8b7f617383e3fc188eda6f757fc16714
#
_entry.id   8b7f617383e3fc188eda6f757fc16714
#
_cell.length_a   1.000
_cell.length_b   1.000
_cell.length_c   1.000
_cell.angle_alpha   90.00
_cell.angle_beta   90.00
_cell.angle_gamma   90.00
#
_symmetry.space_group_name_H-M   'P 1'
#
loop_
_entity.id
_entity.type
_entity.pdbx_description
1 polymer ?
#
loop_
_entity_poly.entity_id
_entity_poly.type
_entity_poly.pdbx_seq_one_letter_code
_entity_poly.pdbx_strand_id
1 'polypeptide(L)'
;MALTKTNKNFKNRGKDIKYLNKDFAQYRGNLIEFAKTYFPKTYSDFNESSPGMMFIEMASYIGDSLSYYVDDTLKESLMVHAEDIENVIALSQYLGYKPKVTSPSVTTLSVYQLVPSTGTGGSNTFDKTYLLTIKEGMQVVDKNNVSFITRDVVDFTDETDREITIYETDSISGETTFYLVKKYVQAISARIETKEVEFGSYESFQTIELSETNVIDIYDVRDANGNKWYEVPYLGQEMVFEDYPNTEINDPDLYQFKTTVPYILKTTKTPRRFVKKVNGDSTTTIQFGAGDPTANDEQLIPNLKNVGLGLPNSISKLNESFDPTNFLKTKTYGTSPSNTTMTVKYLVGGGVATNVSSGTLTTINSIEFEEDLQALTETQNALVSATKNSIAVDNEVPATGGKGGDTIDEIRENSLANFGAQNRAVTAKDYQVRVLSMPTKFGSIAKAYATADGTLDNNSPSSILSSPKALNEFTDI
;
A
#
# COMPACT_ATOMS: atom_id res chain seq x y z
N MET A 1 -14.62 -26.61 26.15
CA MET A 1 -15.02 -27.99 25.81
C MET A 1 -13.77 -28.79 25.54
N ALA A 2 -13.27 -29.55 26.52
CA ALA A 2 -12.03 -30.30 26.37
C ALA A 2 -12.24 -31.45 25.39
N LEU A 3 -11.58 -31.38 24.24
CA LEU A 3 -11.55 -32.52 23.32
C LEU A 3 -10.74 -33.64 23.95
N THR A 4 -11.42 -34.66 24.42
CA THR A 4 -10.81 -35.91 24.90
C THR A 4 -10.13 -36.58 23.71
N LYS A 5 -8.80 -36.47 23.62
CA LYS A 5 -8.03 -37.19 22.63
C LYS A 5 -8.13 -38.70 22.93
N THR A 6 -8.73 -39.44 22.02
CA THR A 6 -8.80 -40.90 22.09
C THR A 6 -7.38 -41.48 22.04
N ASN A 7 -6.95 -42.15 23.10
CA ASN A 7 -5.72 -42.93 23.12
C ASN A 7 -5.80 -44.03 22.05
N LYS A 8 -4.96 -43.94 21.02
CA LYS A 8 -4.76 -45.06 20.10
C LYS A 8 -3.84 -46.08 20.78
N ASN A 9 -4.44 -47.08 21.39
CA ASN A 9 -3.73 -48.22 21.93
C ASN A 9 -3.40 -49.22 20.82
N PHE A 10 -2.12 -49.36 20.51
CA PHE A 10 -1.65 -50.46 19.64
C PHE A 10 -1.52 -51.71 20.47
N LYS A 11 -2.48 -52.65 20.33
CA LYS A 11 -2.40 -53.98 20.92
C LYS A 11 -1.39 -54.82 20.16
N ASN A 12 -0.15 -54.80 20.61
CA ASN A 12 0.81 -55.85 20.25
C ASN A 12 1.35 -56.50 21.51
N ARG A 13 1.14 -57.78 21.69
CA ARG A 13 1.57 -58.64 22.78
C ARG A 13 0.98 -58.32 24.20
N GLY A 14 -0.24 -57.81 24.26
CA GLY A 14 -0.98 -57.75 25.49
C GLY A 14 -0.58 -56.61 26.46
N LYS A 15 0.21 -55.64 26.03
CA LYS A 15 0.58 -54.45 26.79
C LYS A 15 0.30 -53.17 26.01
N ASP A 16 -0.42 -52.28 26.65
CA ASP A 16 -0.75 -50.96 26.06
C ASP A 16 0.43 -50.00 26.25
N ILE A 17 0.96 -49.46 25.12
CA ILE A 17 2.01 -48.43 25.11
C ILE A 17 1.34 -47.07 24.94
N LYS A 18 1.65 -46.12 25.81
CA LYS A 18 1.18 -44.72 25.71
C LYS A 18 2.07 -43.95 24.77
N TYR A 19 1.46 -43.43 23.66
CA TYR A 19 2.17 -42.64 22.66
C TYR A 19 1.98 -41.11 22.81
N LEU A 20 1.27 -40.66 23.86
CA LEU A 20 0.98 -39.24 24.12
C LEU A 20 1.90 -38.71 25.21
N ASN A 21 3.15 -38.52 24.88
CA ASN A 21 4.11 -37.92 25.81
C ASN A 21 4.47 -36.52 25.27
N LYS A 22 4.70 -35.58 26.20
CA LYS A 22 5.00 -34.18 25.86
C LYS A 22 6.22 -33.61 26.54
N ASP A 23 6.73 -34.27 27.60
CA ASP A 23 7.86 -33.77 28.35
C ASP A 23 8.94 -34.85 28.58
N PHE A 24 10.14 -34.41 28.91
CA PHE A 24 11.30 -35.26 29.13
C PHE A 24 11.02 -36.40 30.15
N ALA A 25 10.34 -36.11 31.27
CA ALA A 25 10.07 -37.09 32.30
C ALA A 25 9.12 -38.21 31.79
N GLN A 26 8.14 -37.86 31.01
CA GLN A 26 7.21 -38.81 30.38
C GLN A 26 7.92 -39.66 29.34
N TYR A 27 8.74 -39.05 28.47
CA TYR A 27 9.53 -39.78 27.48
C TYR A 27 10.48 -40.76 28.16
N ARG A 28 11.22 -40.30 29.20
CA ARG A 28 12.12 -41.12 29.98
C ARG A 28 11.39 -42.29 30.63
N GLY A 29 10.27 -42.04 31.31
CA GLY A 29 9.46 -43.06 31.96
C GLY A 29 8.96 -44.12 31.00
N ASN A 30 8.46 -43.71 29.81
CA ASN A 30 7.95 -44.63 28.82
C ASN A 30 9.05 -45.43 28.12
N LEU A 31 10.22 -44.84 27.88
CA LEU A 31 11.36 -45.58 27.31
C LEU A 31 11.90 -46.64 28.30
N ILE A 32 11.89 -46.34 29.59
CA ILE A 32 12.24 -47.34 30.62
C ILE A 32 11.20 -48.45 30.64
N GLU A 33 9.91 -48.14 30.63
CA GLU A 33 8.81 -49.14 30.60
C GLU A 33 8.89 -50.00 29.30
N PHE A 34 9.16 -49.34 28.17
CA PHE A 34 9.39 -50.01 26.91
C PHE A 34 10.56 -50.98 26.96
N ALA A 35 11.71 -50.55 27.48
CA ALA A 35 12.90 -51.40 27.63
C ALA A 35 12.64 -52.58 28.56
N LYS A 36 11.98 -52.41 29.70
CA LYS A 36 11.56 -53.46 30.62
C LYS A 36 10.59 -54.49 29.97
N THR A 37 9.72 -53.98 29.06
CA THR A 37 8.71 -54.79 28.44
C THR A 37 9.25 -55.64 27.29
N TYR A 38 10.09 -55.06 26.45
CA TYR A 38 10.53 -55.70 25.23
C TYR A 38 11.93 -56.32 25.31
N PHE A 39 12.78 -55.84 26.24
CA PHE A 39 14.16 -56.27 26.38
C PHE A 39 14.50 -56.74 27.80
N PRO A 40 13.60 -57.51 28.52
CA PRO A 40 13.77 -57.84 29.91
C PRO A 40 14.98 -58.74 30.21
N LYS A 41 15.45 -59.51 29.19
CA LYS A 41 16.61 -60.39 29.30
C LYS A 41 17.91 -59.78 28.78
N THR A 42 17.83 -58.72 28.01
CA THR A 42 18.98 -58.12 27.30
C THR A 42 19.48 -56.87 28.05
N TYR A 43 18.58 -56.15 28.69
CA TYR A 43 18.88 -54.92 29.41
C TYR A 43 18.09 -54.86 30.74
N SER A 44 18.82 -54.86 31.86
CA SER A 44 18.23 -54.86 33.20
C SER A 44 18.81 -53.78 34.11
N ASP A 45 19.85 -53.07 33.65
CA ASP A 45 20.53 -52.03 34.45
C ASP A 45 19.94 -50.65 34.14
N PHE A 46 19.03 -50.19 35.01
CA PHE A 46 18.38 -48.88 34.96
C PHE A 46 18.97 -47.91 35.97
N ASN A 47 20.24 -48.09 36.35
CA ASN A 47 20.96 -47.17 37.23
C ASN A 47 21.30 -45.89 36.41
N GLU A 48 21.16 -44.71 37.04
CA GLU A 48 21.43 -43.40 36.39
C GLU A 48 22.87 -43.28 35.90
N SER A 49 23.81 -44.01 36.47
CA SER A 49 25.21 -44.03 36.04
C SER A 49 25.52 -45.02 34.94
N SER A 50 24.53 -45.78 34.41
CA SER A 50 24.77 -46.76 33.37
C SER A 50 24.77 -46.15 31.97
N PRO A 51 25.63 -46.60 31.05
CA PRO A 51 25.65 -46.13 29.66
C PRO A 51 24.31 -46.32 28.94
N GLY A 52 23.57 -47.38 29.24
CA GLY A 52 22.26 -47.61 28.64
C GLY A 52 21.20 -46.57 29.10
N MET A 53 21.29 -46.17 30.39
CA MET A 53 20.41 -45.12 30.90
C MET A 53 20.73 -43.76 30.28
N MET A 54 22.02 -43.47 30.05
CA MET A 54 22.43 -42.27 29.31
C MET A 54 21.82 -42.21 27.92
N PHE A 55 21.74 -43.33 27.16
CA PHE A 55 21.07 -43.36 25.85
C PHE A 55 19.55 -43.16 25.96
N ILE A 56 18.91 -43.70 27.00
CA ILE A 56 17.47 -43.47 27.26
C ILE A 56 17.21 -41.99 27.54
N GLU A 57 18.04 -41.36 28.35
CA GLU A 57 17.92 -39.93 28.65
C GLU A 57 18.20 -39.05 27.45
N MET A 58 19.21 -39.38 26.65
CA MET A 58 19.48 -38.66 25.40
C MET A 58 18.32 -38.79 24.38
N ALA A 59 17.78 -40.00 24.25
CA ALA A 59 16.58 -40.22 23.40
C ALA A 59 15.34 -39.45 23.94
N SER A 60 15.18 -39.38 25.25
CA SER A 60 14.10 -38.61 25.90
C SER A 60 14.25 -37.11 25.68
N TYR A 61 15.48 -36.59 25.75
CA TYR A 61 15.76 -35.18 25.42
C TYR A 61 15.48 -34.84 23.96
N ILE A 62 15.86 -35.71 23.04
CA ILE A 62 15.53 -35.54 21.61
C ILE A 62 14.01 -35.56 21.44
N GLY A 63 13.30 -36.48 22.09
CA GLY A 63 11.85 -36.57 22.04
C GLY A 63 11.15 -35.30 22.55
N ASP A 64 11.63 -34.78 23.66
CA ASP A 64 11.13 -33.53 24.26
C ASP A 64 11.38 -32.34 23.34
N SER A 65 12.60 -32.19 22.80
CA SER A 65 12.95 -31.13 21.83
C SER A 65 12.09 -31.20 20.57
N LEU A 66 11.89 -32.40 20.01
CA LEU A 66 11.03 -32.58 18.83
C LEU A 66 9.55 -32.23 19.15
N SER A 67 9.05 -32.61 20.32
CA SER A 67 7.70 -32.27 20.77
C SER A 67 7.52 -30.75 20.88
N TYR A 68 8.52 -30.07 21.44
CA TYR A 68 8.54 -28.61 21.51
C TYR A 68 8.47 -27.96 20.12
N TYR A 69 9.32 -28.37 19.18
CA TYR A 69 9.31 -27.83 17.81
C TYR A 69 7.99 -28.09 17.07
N VAL A 70 7.37 -29.25 17.28
CA VAL A 70 6.06 -29.56 16.70
C VAL A 70 4.96 -28.66 17.28
N ASP A 71 4.92 -28.50 18.60
CA ASP A 71 3.94 -27.64 19.27
C ASP A 71 4.17 -26.17 18.90
N ASP A 72 5.41 -25.71 18.78
CA ASP A 72 5.79 -24.38 18.35
C ASP A 72 5.38 -24.09 16.91
N THR A 73 5.73 -24.99 15.98
CA THR A 73 5.32 -24.88 14.57
C THR A 73 3.78 -24.83 14.43
N LEU A 74 3.06 -25.58 15.26
CA LEU A 74 1.60 -25.56 15.25
C LEU A 74 1.06 -24.22 15.78
N LYS A 75 1.65 -23.66 16.83
CA LYS A 75 1.27 -22.33 17.34
C LYS A 75 1.53 -21.26 16.31
N GLU A 76 2.72 -21.26 15.71
CA GLU A 76 3.13 -20.31 14.69
C GLU A 76 2.26 -20.38 13.42
N SER A 77 1.60 -21.49 13.13
CA SER A 77 0.66 -21.61 12.01
C SER A 77 -0.72 -20.96 12.27
N LEU A 78 -0.99 -20.51 13.48
CA LEU A 78 -2.28 -19.94 13.88
C LEU A 78 -2.14 -18.47 14.21
N MET A 79 -2.82 -17.58 13.48
CA MET A 79 -2.78 -16.12 13.65
C MET A 79 -2.97 -15.66 15.12
N VAL A 80 -3.81 -16.37 15.88
CA VAL A 80 -4.11 -16.05 17.30
C VAL A 80 -2.92 -16.30 18.21
N HIS A 81 -2.04 -17.23 17.86
CA HIS A 81 -0.95 -17.74 18.70
C HIS A 81 0.44 -17.47 18.16
N ALA A 82 0.56 -17.08 16.90
CA ALA A 82 1.85 -16.78 16.28
C ALA A 82 2.54 -15.60 16.95
N GLU A 83 3.79 -15.77 17.30
CA GLU A 83 4.63 -14.77 18.01
C GLU A 83 5.76 -14.25 17.12
N ASP A 84 6.16 -15.04 16.10
CA ASP A 84 7.16 -14.61 15.12
C ASP A 84 6.55 -13.60 14.15
N ILE A 85 7.19 -12.43 14.04
CA ILE A 85 6.73 -11.33 13.16
C ILE A 85 6.62 -11.76 11.69
N GLU A 86 7.54 -12.61 11.21
CA GLU A 86 7.54 -13.10 9.82
C GLU A 86 6.30 -13.96 9.55
N ASN A 87 5.97 -14.86 10.46
CA ASN A 87 4.79 -15.70 10.37
C ASN A 87 3.50 -14.88 10.48
N VAL A 88 3.45 -13.91 11.40
CA VAL A 88 2.30 -13.02 11.58
C VAL A 88 2.06 -12.18 10.31
N ILE A 89 3.10 -11.63 9.68
CA ILE A 89 3.00 -10.89 8.41
C ILE A 89 2.48 -11.82 7.29
N ALA A 90 3.03 -13.01 7.16
CA ALA A 90 2.59 -13.97 6.16
C ALA A 90 1.11 -14.36 6.35
N LEU A 91 0.71 -14.71 7.57
CA LEU A 91 -0.67 -15.05 7.91
C LEU A 91 -1.64 -13.88 7.70
N SER A 92 -1.21 -12.65 7.98
CA SER A 92 -2.03 -11.45 7.76
C SER A 92 -2.35 -11.24 6.28
N GLN A 93 -1.37 -11.48 5.40
CA GLN A 93 -1.55 -11.38 3.95
C GLN A 93 -2.52 -12.44 3.42
N TYR A 94 -2.51 -13.67 3.97
CA TYR A 94 -3.52 -14.69 3.66
C TYR A 94 -4.93 -14.27 4.07
N LEU A 95 -5.07 -13.50 5.15
CA LEU A 95 -6.35 -12.91 5.60
C LEU A 95 -6.73 -11.64 4.83
N GLY A 96 -5.89 -11.19 3.88
CA GLY A 96 -6.12 -10.02 3.04
C GLY A 96 -5.73 -8.67 3.66
N TYR A 97 -5.08 -8.68 4.83
CA TYR A 97 -4.54 -7.48 5.46
C TYR A 97 -3.08 -7.25 5.01
N LYS A 98 -2.75 -6.02 4.62
CA LYS A 98 -1.38 -5.61 4.30
C LYS A 98 -0.83 -4.83 5.51
N PRO A 99 0.10 -5.40 6.30
CA PRO A 99 0.69 -4.72 7.44
C PRO A 99 1.39 -3.42 7.04
N LYS A 100 1.27 -2.42 7.88
CA LYS A 100 1.93 -1.13 7.69
C LYS A 100 3.34 -1.20 8.26
N VAL A 101 4.34 -1.06 7.40
CA VAL A 101 5.76 -1.06 7.82
C VAL A 101 6.13 0.21 8.55
N THR A 102 5.55 1.34 8.14
CA THR A 102 5.74 2.66 8.71
C THR A 102 4.48 3.50 8.48
N SER A 103 4.27 4.52 9.28
CA SER A 103 3.21 5.51 9.08
C SER A 103 3.83 6.90 8.95
N PRO A 104 3.57 7.58 7.83
CA PRO A 104 4.04 8.95 7.65
C PRO A 104 3.25 9.93 8.50
N SER A 105 3.87 11.02 8.90
CA SER A 105 3.17 12.19 9.42
C SER A 105 2.54 12.99 8.29
N VAL A 106 1.44 13.66 8.59
CA VAL A 106 0.68 14.49 7.66
C VAL A 106 0.63 15.90 8.18
N THR A 107 0.75 16.88 7.30
CA THR A 107 0.55 18.29 7.59
C THR A 107 -0.08 19.00 6.39
N THR A 108 -0.64 20.16 6.63
CA THR A 108 -1.08 21.08 5.57
C THR A 108 -0.01 22.12 5.35
N LEU A 109 0.49 22.21 4.12
CA LEU A 109 1.43 23.25 3.71
C LEU A 109 0.66 24.45 3.15
N SER A 110 1.05 25.64 3.56
CA SER A 110 0.71 26.91 2.94
C SER A 110 1.75 27.20 1.87
N VAL A 111 1.32 27.26 0.62
CA VAL A 111 2.19 27.58 -0.54
C VAL A 111 1.87 29.00 -1.01
N TYR A 112 2.88 29.80 -1.14
CA TYR A 112 2.79 31.22 -1.48
C TYR A 112 3.42 31.50 -2.83
N GLN A 113 2.79 32.39 -3.60
CA GLN A 113 3.26 32.87 -4.88
C GLN A 113 3.11 34.37 -4.97
N LEU A 114 4.10 35.12 -5.43
CA LEU A 114 3.96 36.53 -5.80
C LEU A 114 3.48 36.64 -7.23
N VAL A 115 2.44 37.42 -7.45
CA VAL A 115 1.84 37.67 -8.76
C VAL A 115 1.85 39.17 -9.04
N PRO A 116 2.33 39.62 -10.22
CA PRO A 116 2.32 41.03 -10.58
C PRO A 116 0.87 41.55 -10.71
N SER A 117 0.69 42.83 -10.46
CA SER A 117 -0.59 43.49 -10.71
C SER A 117 -0.78 43.79 -12.19
N THR A 118 -2.03 43.83 -12.63
CA THR A 118 -2.42 44.28 -13.98
C THR A 118 -3.22 45.58 -13.87
N GLY A 119 -2.94 46.51 -14.80
CA GLY A 119 -3.66 47.77 -14.88
C GLY A 119 -2.97 48.93 -14.18
N THR A 120 -3.47 50.13 -14.41
CA THR A 120 -3.06 51.41 -13.79
C THR A 120 -4.27 52.09 -13.16
N GLY A 121 -4.11 52.59 -11.94
CA GLY A 121 -5.18 53.29 -11.23
C GLY A 121 -5.96 52.40 -10.25
N GLY A 122 -7.00 52.90 -9.64
CA GLY A 122 -7.75 52.26 -8.54
C GLY A 122 -8.51 50.94 -8.86
N SER A 123 -8.29 50.36 -10.01
CA SER A 123 -8.84 49.05 -10.45
C SER A 123 -7.76 47.99 -10.59
N ASN A 124 -6.60 48.13 -9.92
CA ASN A 124 -5.53 47.13 -9.99
C ASN A 124 -6.00 45.79 -9.42
N THR A 125 -5.87 44.76 -10.22
CA THR A 125 -6.09 43.37 -9.83
C THR A 125 -4.83 42.54 -10.11
N PHE A 126 -4.69 41.39 -9.54
CA PHE A 126 -3.59 40.49 -9.88
C PHE A 126 -3.73 39.95 -11.32
N ASP A 127 -2.63 39.74 -12.01
CA ASP A 127 -2.59 39.23 -13.37
C ASP A 127 -2.70 37.70 -13.35
N LYS A 128 -3.87 37.18 -13.78
CA LYS A 128 -4.13 35.73 -13.84
C LYS A 128 -3.19 34.97 -14.76
N THR A 129 -2.52 35.63 -15.71
CA THR A 129 -1.61 35.02 -16.68
C THR A 129 -0.35 34.43 -15.99
N TYR A 130 0.02 34.96 -14.83
CA TYR A 130 1.20 34.52 -14.06
C TYR A 130 0.90 33.54 -12.95
N LEU A 131 -0.35 33.07 -12.82
CA LEU A 131 -0.71 32.02 -11.88
C LEU A 131 -0.11 30.69 -12.36
N LEU A 132 0.66 30.04 -11.50
CA LEU A 132 1.36 28.82 -11.79
C LEU A 132 0.58 27.60 -11.31
N THR A 133 0.83 26.47 -11.94
CA THR A 133 0.39 25.16 -11.47
C THR A 133 1.61 24.34 -11.13
N ILE A 134 1.71 23.89 -9.87
CA ILE A 134 2.79 23.04 -9.35
C ILE A 134 2.29 21.61 -9.39
N LYS A 135 3.06 20.70 -10.01
CA LYS A 135 2.73 19.28 -10.06
C LYS A 135 2.76 18.65 -8.67
N GLU A 136 2.07 17.52 -8.55
CA GLU A 136 2.18 16.67 -7.37
C GLU A 136 3.63 16.22 -7.13
N GLY A 137 4.01 15.97 -5.86
CA GLY A 137 5.35 15.50 -5.52
C GLY A 137 6.39 16.62 -5.27
N MET A 138 5.97 17.87 -5.08
CA MET A 138 6.88 18.92 -4.61
C MET A 138 7.50 18.50 -3.27
N GLN A 139 8.84 18.52 -3.18
CA GLN A 139 9.56 18.15 -1.96
C GLN A 139 9.92 19.37 -1.13
N VAL A 140 9.54 19.32 0.14
CA VAL A 140 9.85 20.33 1.16
C VAL A 140 10.62 19.67 2.30
N VAL A 141 11.62 20.32 2.82
CA VAL A 141 12.46 19.79 3.91
C VAL A 141 12.51 20.74 5.09
N ASP A 142 12.63 20.17 6.29
CA ASP A 142 12.94 20.92 7.48
C ASP A 142 14.47 21.10 7.66
N LYS A 143 14.89 21.79 8.71
CA LYS A 143 16.30 22.02 9.07
C LYS A 143 17.06 20.72 9.43
N ASN A 144 16.35 19.67 9.81
CA ASN A 144 16.90 18.36 10.15
C ASN A 144 16.86 17.39 8.96
N ASN A 145 16.57 17.91 7.75
CA ASN A 145 16.46 17.12 6.53
C ASN A 145 15.32 16.08 6.55
N VAL A 146 14.28 16.32 7.36
CA VAL A 146 13.03 15.55 7.28
C VAL A 146 12.26 16.01 6.06
N SER A 147 12.03 15.10 5.12
CA SER A 147 11.44 15.39 3.83
C SER A 147 9.92 15.16 3.84
N PHE A 148 9.21 16.10 3.24
CA PHE A 148 7.77 16.02 2.97
C PHE A 148 7.51 16.18 1.49
N ILE A 149 6.49 15.51 0.98
CA ILE A 149 6.03 15.65 -0.40
C ILE A 149 4.56 16.04 -0.45
N THR A 150 4.19 16.88 -1.41
CA THR A 150 2.80 17.22 -1.68
C THR A 150 2.11 16.06 -2.40
N ARG A 151 0.86 15.81 -2.05
CA ARG A 151 0.06 14.73 -2.63
C ARG A 151 -0.71 15.16 -3.86
N ASP A 152 -1.15 16.41 -3.85
CA ASP A 152 -2.02 16.96 -4.86
C ASP A 152 -1.31 18.07 -5.63
N VAL A 153 -1.80 18.36 -6.81
CA VAL A 153 -1.38 19.50 -7.63
C VAL A 153 -1.75 20.79 -6.89
N VAL A 154 -0.83 21.75 -6.84
CA VAL A 154 -1.11 23.11 -6.33
C VAL A 154 -1.42 24.00 -7.50
N ASP A 155 -2.70 24.16 -7.80
CA ASP A 155 -3.18 24.99 -8.90
C ASP A 155 -3.64 26.35 -8.37
N PHE A 156 -2.83 27.39 -8.60
CA PHE A 156 -3.19 28.76 -8.23
C PHE A 156 -4.25 29.39 -9.15
N THR A 157 -4.54 28.78 -10.29
CA THR A 157 -5.59 29.26 -11.21
C THR A 157 -6.97 28.92 -10.66
N ASP A 158 -7.11 27.84 -9.90
CA ASP A 158 -8.34 27.47 -9.24
C ASP A 158 -8.66 28.45 -8.08
N GLU A 159 -9.88 28.98 -8.09
CA GLU A 159 -10.34 29.98 -7.11
C GLU A 159 -10.74 29.37 -5.76
N THR A 160 -10.88 28.05 -5.69
CA THR A 160 -11.21 27.33 -4.45
C THR A 160 -10.04 27.43 -3.47
N ASP A 161 -10.31 27.80 -2.23
CA ASP A 161 -9.32 27.91 -1.12
C ASP A 161 -8.11 28.81 -1.43
N ARG A 162 -8.27 29.75 -2.37
CA ARG A 162 -7.26 30.73 -2.74
C ARG A 162 -7.42 32.01 -1.93
N GLU A 163 -6.41 32.36 -1.15
CA GLU A 163 -6.31 33.61 -0.42
C GLU A 163 -5.42 34.60 -1.18
N ILE A 164 -5.85 35.85 -1.31
CA ILE A 164 -5.10 36.89 -2.01
C ILE A 164 -4.95 38.10 -1.08
N THR A 165 -3.70 38.53 -0.87
CA THR A 165 -3.36 39.70 -0.08
C THR A 165 -2.43 40.63 -0.87
N ILE A 166 -2.48 41.92 -0.59
CA ILE A 166 -1.55 42.92 -1.15
C ILE A 166 -0.20 42.69 -0.48
N TYR A 167 0.85 42.45 -1.31
CA TYR A 167 2.21 42.27 -0.80
C TYR A 167 3.02 43.57 -0.86
N GLU A 168 3.02 44.24 -2.00
CA GLU A 168 3.83 45.44 -2.22
C GLU A 168 3.05 46.51 -2.93
N THR A 169 3.21 47.77 -2.49
CA THR A 169 2.66 48.96 -3.13
C THR A 169 3.78 49.92 -3.45
N ASP A 170 3.74 50.56 -4.62
CA ASP A 170 4.67 51.61 -4.98
C ASP A 170 4.48 52.82 -4.05
N SER A 171 5.56 53.23 -3.40
CA SER A 171 5.56 54.33 -2.42
C SER A 171 5.29 55.71 -3.03
N ILE A 172 5.40 55.87 -4.35
CA ILE A 172 5.21 57.15 -5.07
C ILE A 172 3.78 57.24 -5.61
N SER A 173 3.33 56.20 -6.30
CA SER A 173 2.00 56.16 -6.92
C SER A 173 0.89 55.62 -6.00
N GLY A 174 1.26 54.90 -4.94
CA GLY A 174 0.32 54.19 -4.07
C GLY A 174 -0.37 52.98 -4.75
N GLU A 175 0.07 52.61 -5.93
CA GLU A 175 -0.49 51.48 -6.69
C GLU A 175 0.12 50.15 -6.24
N THR A 176 -0.68 49.09 -6.21
CA THR A 176 -0.21 47.75 -5.86
C THR A 176 0.66 47.21 -6.99
N THR A 177 1.90 46.79 -6.68
CA THR A 177 2.83 46.20 -7.65
C THR A 177 2.75 44.69 -7.66
N PHE A 178 2.65 44.06 -6.47
CA PHE A 178 2.54 42.60 -6.32
C PHE A 178 1.47 42.20 -5.34
N TYR A 179 0.81 41.09 -5.67
CA TYR A 179 -0.12 40.39 -4.80
C TYR A 179 0.52 39.08 -4.31
N LEU A 180 0.30 38.74 -3.04
CA LEU A 180 0.65 37.44 -2.47
C LEU A 180 -0.59 36.53 -2.59
N VAL A 181 -0.45 35.47 -3.32
CA VAL A 181 -1.45 34.44 -3.49
C VAL A 181 -1.05 33.21 -2.68
N LYS A 182 -1.95 32.72 -1.84
CA LYS A 182 -1.75 31.57 -0.95
C LYS A 182 -2.71 30.45 -1.31
N LYS A 183 -2.21 29.22 -1.28
CA LYS A 183 -2.99 28.00 -1.38
C LYS A 183 -2.55 26.98 -0.34
N TYR A 184 -3.47 26.10 0.01
CA TYR A 184 -3.23 25.01 0.95
C TYR A 184 -3.10 23.69 0.20
N VAL A 185 -2.15 22.82 0.61
CA VAL A 185 -1.99 21.49 0.06
C VAL A 185 -1.58 20.52 1.16
N GLN A 186 -2.11 19.30 1.11
CA GLN A 186 -1.68 18.25 2.03
C GLN A 186 -0.31 17.69 1.63
N ALA A 187 0.54 17.50 2.63
CA ALA A 187 1.85 16.88 2.47
C ALA A 187 2.04 15.75 3.48
N ILE A 188 2.78 14.73 3.05
CA ILE A 188 3.14 13.57 3.87
C ILE A 188 4.65 13.49 4.02
N SER A 189 5.12 12.99 5.16
CA SER A 189 6.54 12.79 5.41
C SER A 189 7.08 11.63 4.59
N ALA A 190 7.58 11.95 3.40
CA ALA A 190 8.16 10.99 2.46
C ALA A 190 9.23 11.65 1.59
N ARG A 191 10.08 10.81 1.01
CA ARG A 191 10.94 11.15 -0.12
C ARG A 191 10.73 10.13 -1.23
N ILE A 192 10.91 10.55 -2.47
CA ILE A 192 10.84 9.65 -3.62
C ILE A 192 12.22 9.05 -3.85
N GLU A 193 12.29 7.72 -3.83
CA GLU A 193 13.45 6.95 -4.25
C GLU A 193 13.17 6.26 -5.57
N THR A 194 14.21 6.04 -6.37
CA THR A 194 14.09 5.39 -7.68
C THR A 194 15.02 4.19 -7.75
N LYS A 195 14.48 3.05 -8.19
CA LYS A 195 15.24 1.84 -8.46
C LYS A 195 15.02 1.40 -9.90
N GLU A 196 16.11 1.18 -10.62
CA GLU A 196 16.08 0.61 -11.96
C GLU A 196 16.54 -0.84 -11.91
N VAL A 197 15.77 -1.71 -12.58
CA VAL A 197 16.04 -3.15 -12.64
C VAL A 197 15.89 -3.63 -14.07
N GLU A 198 16.93 -4.26 -14.58
CA GLU A 198 16.92 -4.87 -15.91
C GLU A 198 16.37 -6.28 -15.85
N PHE A 199 15.42 -6.57 -16.72
CA PHE A 199 14.86 -7.90 -16.90
C PHE A 199 15.34 -8.48 -18.24
N GLY A 200 15.84 -9.72 -18.19
CA GLY A 200 16.28 -10.49 -19.35
C GLY A 200 15.11 -11.21 -20.04
N SER A 201 15.35 -12.46 -20.42
CA SER A 201 14.33 -13.34 -21.03
C SER A 201 13.11 -13.50 -20.13
N TYR A 202 11.98 -13.82 -20.75
CA TYR A 202 10.73 -14.07 -20.05
C TYR A 202 10.86 -15.15 -18.96
N GLU A 203 10.42 -14.81 -17.75
CA GLU A 203 10.19 -15.73 -16.63
C GLU A 203 8.88 -15.36 -15.96
N SER A 204 8.14 -16.38 -15.47
CA SER A 204 6.87 -16.17 -14.77
C SER A 204 7.09 -15.64 -13.36
N PHE A 205 6.25 -14.68 -12.92
CA PHE A 205 6.23 -14.16 -11.55
C PHE A 205 7.54 -13.51 -11.08
N GLN A 206 8.24 -12.83 -12.00
CA GLN A 206 9.44 -12.07 -11.64
C GLN A 206 9.17 -11.06 -10.53
N THR A 207 10.20 -10.80 -9.71
CA THR A 207 10.10 -9.95 -8.53
C THR A 207 11.18 -8.88 -8.51
N ILE A 208 10.87 -7.75 -7.89
CA ILE A 208 11.83 -6.71 -7.49
C ILE A 208 11.73 -6.57 -5.98
N GLU A 209 12.83 -6.73 -5.28
CA GLU A 209 12.94 -6.45 -3.86
C GLU A 209 13.47 -5.04 -3.64
N LEU A 210 12.80 -4.25 -2.80
CA LEU A 210 13.24 -2.94 -2.36
C LEU A 210 13.96 -3.11 -1.03
N SER A 211 15.19 -2.61 -0.96
CA SER A 211 16.09 -2.81 0.19
C SER A 211 15.75 -1.96 1.41
N GLU A 212 14.96 -0.90 1.22
CA GLU A 212 14.53 -0.03 2.31
C GLU A 212 13.43 -0.70 3.13
N THR A 213 13.54 -0.58 4.47
CA THR A 213 12.59 -1.17 5.43
C THR A 213 11.43 -0.26 5.79
N ASN A 214 11.44 1.00 5.34
CA ASN A 214 10.42 2.01 5.63
C ASN A 214 9.70 2.51 4.36
N VAL A 215 9.43 1.60 3.44
CA VAL A 215 8.66 1.89 2.23
C VAL A 215 7.20 2.14 2.59
N ILE A 216 6.72 3.35 2.30
CA ILE A 216 5.34 3.75 2.55
C ILE A 216 4.43 3.19 1.46
N ASP A 217 4.78 3.49 0.19
CA ASP A 217 4.00 3.04 -0.97
C ASP A 217 4.83 3.06 -2.25
N ILE A 218 4.30 2.41 -3.29
CA ILE A 218 4.85 2.50 -4.65
C ILE A 218 4.20 3.70 -5.34
N TYR A 219 5.03 4.64 -5.80
CA TYR A 219 4.58 5.87 -6.43
C TYR A 219 4.28 5.70 -7.92
N ASP A 220 5.24 5.14 -8.67
CA ASP A 220 5.10 4.89 -10.11
C ASP A 220 6.01 3.72 -10.55
N VAL A 221 5.53 2.91 -11.48
CA VAL A 221 6.30 1.82 -12.08
C VAL A 221 6.14 1.89 -13.59
N ARG A 222 7.28 2.04 -14.31
CA ARG A 222 7.28 2.14 -15.77
C ARG A 222 8.31 1.21 -16.39
N ASP A 223 7.98 0.73 -17.58
CA ASP A 223 8.95 0.03 -18.43
C ASP A 223 9.76 1.01 -19.30
N ALA A 224 10.78 0.49 -19.99
CA ALA A 224 11.66 1.29 -20.87
C ALA A 224 10.91 2.03 -22.01
N ASN A 225 9.70 1.60 -22.35
CA ASN A 225 8.84 2.23 -23.35
C ASN A 225 7.93 3.31 -22.75
N GLY A 226 8.04 3.58 -21.44
CA GLY A 226 7.20 4.55 -20.73
C GLY A 226 5.82 4.02 -20.34
N ASN A 227 5.51 2.74 -20.59
CA ASN A 227 4.21 2.19 -20.19
C ASN A 227 4.13 2.03 -18.67
N LYS A 228 3.02 2.50 -18.11
CA LYS A 228 2.72 2.39 -16.67
C LYS A 228 2.29 0.96 -16.31
N TRP A 229 2.75 0.50 -15.15
CA TRP A 229 2.34 -0.73 -14.50
C TRP A 229 1.55 -0.38 -13.25
N TYR A 230 0.53 -1.18 -12.95
CA TYR A 230 -0.48 -0.84 -11.95
C TYR A 230 -0.43 -1.80 -10.75
N GLU A 231 -0.47 -1.24 -9.55
CA GLU A 231 -0.66 -2.03 -8.34
C GLU A 231 -2.09 -2.56 -8.28
N VAL A 232 -2.22 -3.86 -8.01
CA VAL A 232 -3.50 -4.53 -7.79
C VAL A 232 -3.47 -5.31 -6.48
N PRO A 233 -4.62 -5.51 -5.81
CA PRO A 233 -4.71 -6.34 -4.62
C PRO A 233 -4.27 -7.78 -4.86
N TYR A 234 -4.59 -8.32 -6.05
CA TYR A 234 -4.22 -9.66 -6.51
C TYR A 234 -4.08 -9.68 -8.03
N LEU A 235 -3.15 -10.48 -8.55
CA LEU A 235 -2.78 -10.48 -9.98
C LEU A 235 -3.93 -10.84 -10.94
N GLY A 236 -4.96 -11.56 -10.47
CA GLY A 236 -6.15 -11.88 -11.27
C GLY A 236 -7.11 -10.72 -11.51
N GLN A 237 -6.92 -9.57 -10.85
CA GLN A 237 -7.76 -8.40 -11.06
C GLN A 237 -7.37 -7.69 -12.37
N GLU A 238 -8.22 -7.77 -13.38
CA GLU A 238 -7.97 -7.15 -14.70
C GLU A 238 -8.29 -5.67 -14.77
N MET A 239 -9.22 -5.19 -13.94
CA MET A 239 -9.68 -3.82 -13.92
C MET A 239 -8.95 -3.02 -12.84
N VAL A 240 -8.40 -1.90 -13.22
CA VAL A 240 -7.76 -0.93 -12.34
C VAL A 240 -8.57 0.35 -12.33
N PHE A 241 -8.67 0.99 -11.17
CA PHE A 241 -9.31 2.30 -11.04
C PHE A 241 -8.21 3.36 -11.06
N GLU A 242 -8.39 4.38 -11.89
CA GLU A 242 -7.52 5.54 -11.96
C GLU A 242 -8.32 6.81 -11.66
N ASP A 243 -7.71 7.68 -10.87
CA ASP A 243 -8.23 9.00 -10.54
C ASP A 243 -7.83 9.97 -11.64
N TYR A 244 -8.81 10.61 -12.25
CA TYR A 244 -8.60 11.68 -13.23
C TYR A 244 -9.14 12.99 -12.68
N PRO A 245 -8.43 14.12 -12.82
CA PRO A 245 -8.97 15.41 -12.46
C PRO A 245 -10.29 15.69 -13.17
N ASN A 246 -11.27 16.22 -12.46
CA ASN A 246 -12.57 16.56 -12.99
C ASN A 246 -12.45 17.86 -13.81
N THR A 247 -12.12 17.73 -15.09
CA THR A 247 -11.99 18.82 -16.05
C THR A 247 -13.05 18.70 -17.13
N GLU A 248 -13.33 19.79 -17.83
CA GLU A 248 -14.28 19.81 -18.94
C GLU A 248 -13.91 18.79 -20.05
N ILE A 249 -12.60 18.52 -20.23
CA ILE A 249 -12.10 17.54 -21.21
C ILE A 249 -12.35 16.11 -20.73
N ASN A 250 -12.17 15.85 -19.44
CA ASN A 250 -12.30 14.50 -18.89
C ASN A 250 -13.75 14.08 -18.71
N ASP A 251 -14.61 14.99 -18.24
CA ASP A 251 -16.04 14.76 -18.07
C ASP A 251 -16.82 16.08 -18.15
N PRO A 252 -17.38 16.44 -19.34
CA PRO A 252 -18.13 17.67 -19.52
C PRO A 252 -19.39 17.77 -18.64
N ASP A 253 -20.00 16.64 -18.28
CA ASP A 253 -21.25 16.62 -17.51
C ASP A 253 -21.00 16.84 -16.01
N LEU A 254 -19.91 16.30 -15.48
CA LEU A 254 -19.54 16.43 -14.07
C LEU A 254 -18.66 17.65 -13.77
N TYR A 255 -18.12 18.31 -14.78
CA TYR A 255 -17.24 19.48 -14.59
C TYR A 255 -17.88 20.61 -13.77
N GLN A 256 -19.18 20.80 -13.87
CA GLN A 256 -19.90 21.78 -13.05
C GLN A 256 -19.82 21.52 -11.54
N PHE A 257 -19.49 20.29 -11.14
CA PHE A 257 -19.35 19.87 -9.73
C PHE A 257 -17.88 19.72 -9.29
N LYS A 258 -16.90 20.25 -10.03
CA LYS A 258 -15.47 20.10 -9.77
C LYS A 258 -15.05 20.49 -8.34
N THR A 259 -15.74 21.44 -7.73
CA THR A 259 -15.48 21.89 -6.35
C THR A 259 -15.89 20.87 -5.30
N THR A 260 -16.91 20.05 -5.59
CA THR A 260 -17.42 19.01 -4.67
C THR A 260 -16.86 17.64 -5.04
N VAL A 261 -16.58 17.42 -6.34
CA VAL A 261 -16.04 16.17 -6.90
C VAL A 261 -14.80 16.52 -7.73
N PRO A 262 -13.65 16.75 -7.11
CA PRO A 262 -12.44 17.19 -7.83
C PRO A 262 -11.82 16.08 -8.68
N TYR A 263 -12.10 14.82 -8.41
CA TYR A 263 -11.59 13.68 -9.16
C TYR A 263 -12.71 12.74 -9.59
N ILE A 264 -12.59 12.16 -10.77
CA ILE A 264 -13.48 11.14 -11.32
C ILE A 264 -12.72 9.81 -11.45
N LEU A 265 -13.38 8.70 -11.09
CA LEU A 265 -12.81 7.36 -11.21
C LEU A 265 -13.10 6.79 -12.60
N LYS A 266 -12.06 6.43 -13.33
CA LYS A 266 -12.17 5.66 -14.58
C LYS A 266 -11.61 4.25 -14.38
N THR A 267 -12.23 3.28 -15.05
CA THR A 267 -11.78 1.89 -15.03
C THR A 267 -10.95 1.60 -16.27
N THR A 268 -9.74 1.11 -16.08
CA THR A 268 -8.84 0.71 -17.16
C THR A 268 -8.55 -0.77 -17.07
N LYS A 269 -8.70 -1.51 -18.17
CA LYS A 269 -8.30 -2.91 -18.27
C LYS A 269 -6.86 -2.98 -18.78
N THR A 270 -5.95 -3.53 -17.97
CA THR A 270 -4.55 -3.63 -18.33
C THR A 270 -3.94 -4.97 -17.93
N PRO A 271 -3.08 -5.57 -18.78
CA PRO A 271 -2.30 -6.74 -18.41
C PRO A 271 -1.06 -6.38 -17.59
N ARG A 272 -0.62 -5.11 -17.56
CA ARG A 272 0.57 -4.64 -16.84
C ARG A 272 0.22 -4.39 -15.38
N ARG A 273 0.37 -5.43 -14.57
CA ARG A 273 -0.06 -5.42 -13.17
C ARG A 273 1.02 -6.02 -12.27
N PHE A 274 1.08 -5.52 -11.05
CA PHE A 274 1.94 -6.08 -10.00
C PHE A 274 1.23 -6.07 -8.65
N VAL A 275 1.74 -6.88 -7.72
CA VAL A 275 1.29 -6.93 -6.32
C VAL A 275 2.46 -6.53 -5.44
N LYS A 276 2.19 -5.65 -4.46
CA LYS A 276 3.12 -5.29 -3.40
C LYS A 276 2.97 -6.26 -2.24
N LYS A 277 4.07 -6.83 -1.78
CA LYS A 277 4.16 -7.71 -0.60
C LYS A 277 5.14 -7.11 0.39
N VAL A 278 4.80 -7.18 1.66
CA VAL A 278 5.71 -6.86 2.77
C VAL A 278 6.33 -8.16 3.24
N ASN A 279 7.64 -8.20 3.35
CA ASN A 279 8.39 -9.35 3.85
C ASN A 279 8.53 -9.28 5.38
N GLY A 280 8.91 -10.39 6.01
CA GLY A 280 9.08 -10.49 7.44
C GLY A 280 10.17 -9.56 8.02
N ASP A 281 11.20 -9.30 7.24
CA ASP A 281 12.28 -8.35 7.55
C ASP A 281 11.90 -6.88 7.32
N SER A 282 10.61 -6.59 7.07
CA SER A 282 10.07 -5.27 6.75
C SER A 282 10.53 -4.69 5.40
N THR A 283 11.18 -5.46 4.54
CA THR A 283 11.42 -5.09 3.14
C THR A 283 10.15 -5.23 2.32
N THR A 284 10.13 -4.61 1.16
CA THR A 284 8.98 -4.67 0.25
C THR A 284 9.36 -5.34 -1.06
N THR A 285 8.59 -6.34 -1.46
CA THR A 285 8.75 -7.04 -2.74
C THR A 285 7.61 -6.70 -3.69
N ILE A 286 7.94 -6.32 -4.92
CA ILE A 286 7.02 -6.15 -6.02
C ILE A 286 7.02 -7.44 -6.83
N GLN A 287 5.87 -8.08 -6.99
CA GLN A 287 5.72 -9.29 -7.80
C GLN A 287 4.88 -9.00 -9.04
N PHE A 288 5.43 -9.30 -10.20
CA PHE A 288 4.75 -9.18 -11.50
C PHE A 288 3.92 -10.41 -11.85
N GLY A 289 3.20 -10.33 -12.95
CA GLY A 289 2.36 -11.42 -13.44
C GLY A 289 3.15 -12.59 -14.04
N ALA A 290 2.42 -13.57 -14.56
CA ALA A 290 3.00 -14.77 -15.15
C ALA A 290 2.94 -14.79 -16.68
N GLY A 291 2.14 -13.90 -17.29
CA GLY A 291 1.88 -13.92 -18.73
C GLY A 291 3.09 -13.52 -19.57
N ASP A 292 3.28 -14.22 -20.70
CA ASP A 292 4.29 -13.89 -21.69
C ASP A 292 3.81 -12.68 -22.53
N PRO A 293 4.51 -11.54 -22.49
CA PRO A 293 4.11 -10.36 -23.25
C PRO A 293 4.29 -10.55 -24.76
N THR A 294 5.12 -11.50 -25.21
CA THR A 294 5.46 -11.74 -26.62
C THR A 294 4.51 -12.70 -27.31
N ALA A 295 3.79 -13.52 -26.54
CA ALA A 295 2.85 -14.49 -27.06
C ALA A 295 1.39 -14.00 -26.97
N ASN A 296 0.56 -14.39 -27.94
CA ASN A 296 -0.88 -14.18 -27.86
C ASN A 296 -1.53 -15.31 -27.07
N ASP A 297 -2.54 -14.97 -26.26
CA ASP A 297 -3.29 -15.93 -25.42
C ASP A 297 -3.89 -17.07 -26.26
N GLU A 298 -4.33 -16.80 -27.49
CA GLU A 298 -4.85 -17.82 -28.42
C GLU A 298 -3.78 -18.78 -28.97
N GLN A 299 -2.50 -18.38 -28.94
CA GLN A 299 -1.39 -19.27 -29.28
C GLN A 299 -1.07 -20.22 -28.13
N LEU A 300 -1.25 -19.73 -26.90
CA LEU A 300 -1.01 -20.53 -25.68
C LEU A 300 -2.16 -21.47 -25.38
N ILE A 301 -3.40 -20.99 -25.51
CA ILE A 301 -4.64 -21.74 -25.30
C ILE A 301 -5.56 -21.53 -26.50
N PRO A 302 -5.70 -22.50 -27.42
CA PRO A 302 -6.57 -22.38 -28.58
C PRO A 302 -8.03 -22.14 -28.18
N ASN A 303 -8.66 -21.14 -28.79
CA ASN A 303 -10.08 -20.89 -28.58
C ASN A 303 -10.89 -21.94 -29.36
N LEU A 304 -11.61 -22.79 -28.66
CA LEU A 304 -12.45 -23.86 -29.23
C LEU A 304 -13.48 -23.36 -30.26
N LYS A 305 -13.95 -22.11 -30.13
CA LYS A 305 -14.87 -21.50 -31.11
C LYS A 305 -14.18 -21.22 -32.46
N ASN A 306 -12.89 -20.93 -32.47
CA ASN A 306 -12.12 -20.65 -33.68
C ASN A 306 -11.58 -21.93 -34.34
N VAL A 307 -11.43 -23.00 -33.58
CA VAL A 307 -10.93 -24.31 -34.06
C VAL A 307 -11.98 -25.02 -34.93
N GLY A 308 -13.28 -24.79 -34.69
CA GLY A 308 -14.38 -25.44 -35.40
C GLY A 308 -14.79 -24.80 -36.73
N LEU A 309 -14.24 -23.63 -37.06
CA LEU A 309 -14.50 -22.96 -38.35
C LEU A 309 -13.52 -23.52 -39.39
N GLY A 310 -13.90 -24.59 -40.10
CA GLY A 310 -13.14 -25.20 -41.17
C GLY A 310 -12.87 -24.26 -42.36
N LEU A 311 -12.05 -23.26 -42.15
CA LEU A 311 -11.54 -22.40 -43.20
C LEU A 311 -10.46 -23.16 -44.00
N PRO A 312 -10.47 -23.06 -45.36
CA PRO A 312 -9.64 -23.92 -46.23
C PRO A 312 -8.13 -23.76 -46.11
N ASN A 313 -7.60 -22.97 -45.20
CA ASN A 313 -6.17 -22.81 -44.91
C ASN A 313 -5.87 -22.69 -43.40
N SER A 314 -6.80 -22.99 -42.54
CA SER A 314 -6.55 -22.99 -41.09
C SER A 314 -5.78 -24.24 -40.70
N ILE A 315 -4.60 -24.08 -40.14
CA ILE A 315 -3.89 -25.13 -39.42
C ILE A 315 -4.81 -25.62 -38.32
N SER A 316 -5.21 -26.89 -38.38
CA SER A 316 -6.05 -27.50 -37.35
C SER A 316 -5.23 -27.62 -36.07
N LYS A 317 -5.45 -26.72 -35.13
CA LYS A 317 -4.83 -26.75 -33.80
C LYS A 317 -5.32 -27.92 -32.93
N LEU A 318 -6.27 -28.73 -33.42
CA LEU A 318 -6.73 -29.96 -32.79
C LEU A 318 -5.68 -31.05 -32.70
N ASN A 319 -4.62 -30.95 -33.52
CA ASN A 319 -3.51 -31.90 -33.49
C ASN A 319 -2.37 -31.50 -32.54
N GLU A 320 -2.44 -30.33 -31.92
CA GLU A 320 -1.48 -29.91 -30.90
C GLU A 320 -1.93 -30.42 -29.53
N SER A 321 -1.01 -31.01 -28.80
CA SER A 321 -1.20 -31.41 -27.41
C SER A 321 -1.48 -30.16 -26.56
N PHE A 322 -2.68 -30.07 -25.98
CA PHE A 322 -3.04 -29.00 -25.04
C PHE A 322 -2.37 -29.28 -23.69
N ASP A 323 -1.45 -28.41 -23.30
CA ASP A 323 -0.86 -28.41 -21.97
C ASP A 323 -1.64 -27.43 -21.06
N PRO A 324 -2.39 -27.92 -20.05
CA PRO A 324 -3.13 -27.05 -19.15
C PRO A 324 -2.24 -26.10 -18.32
N THR A 325 -0.94 -26.38 -18.18
CA THR A 325 0.01 -25.49 -17.49
C THR A 325 0.25 -24.19 -18.26
N ASN A 326 0.01 -24.18 -19.57
CA ASN A 326 0.12 -22.97 -20.39
C ASN A 326 -0.86 -21.86 -19.98
N PHE A 327 -1.91 -22.17 -19.21
CA PHE A 327 -2.83 -21.16 -18.66
C PHE A 327 -2.11 -20.07 -17.86
N LEU A 328 -1.06 -20.42 -17.13
CA LEU A 328 -0.26 -19.45 -16.36
C LEU A 328 0.48 -18.45 -17.26
N LYS A 329 0.82 -18.87 -18.49
CA LYS A 329 1.53 -18.01 -19.46
C LYS A 329 0.60 -17.04 -20.17
N THR A 330 -0.72 -17.17 -20.02
CA THR A 330 -1.69 -16.21 -20.54
C THR A 330 -1.71 -14.92 -19.68
N LYS A 331 -2.28 -13.84 -20.22
CA LYS A 331 -2.40 -12.56 -19.53
C LYS A 331 -3.42 -12.54 -18.38
N THR A 332 -4.00 -13.69 -18.03
CA THR A 332 -5.00 -13.82 -16.97
C THR A 332 -4.49 -13.31 -15.63
N TYR A 333 -3.24 -13.64 -15.28
CA TYR A 333 -2.58 -13.12 -14.07
C TYR A 333 -1.67 -11.92 -14.34
N GLY A 334 -1.93 -11.16 -15.41
CA GLY A 334 -1.06 -10.08 -15.85
C GLY A 334 0.19 -10.61 -16.59
N THR A 335 0.95 -9.70 -17.16
CA THR A 335 2.21 -10.02 -17.86
C THR A 335 3.41 -9.95 -16.93
N SER A 336 4.47 -10.67 -17.27
CA SER A 336 5.79 -10.52 -16.64
C SER A 336 6.65 -9.56 -17.49
N PRO A 337 7.48 -8.69 -16.89
CA PRO A 337 8.43 -7.89 -17.66
C PRO A 337 9.46 -8.81 -18.35
N SER A 338 9.82 -8.51 -19.60
CA SER A 338 10.84 -9.25 -20.33
C SER A 338 11.60 -8.34 -21.30
N ASN A 339 12.92 -8.50 -21.39
CA ASN A 339 13.82 -7.71 -22.23
C ASN A 339 13.57 -6.19 -22.10
N THR A 340 13.41 -5.72 -20.87
CA THR A 340 13.11 -4.33 -20.56
C THR A 340 13.72 -3.90 -19.24
N THR A 341 13.99 -2.62 -19.09
CA THR A 341 14.36 -2.02 -17.81
C THR A 341 13.11 -1.47 -17.14
N MET A 342 12.87 -1.86 -15.90
CA MET A 342 11.79 -1.33 -15.08
C MET A 342 12.32 -0.23 -14.17
N THR A 343 11.70 0.93 -14.23
CA THR A 343 11.94 2.05 -13.32
C THR A 343 10.84 2.07 -12.28
N VAL A 344 11.21 1.83 -11.03
CA VAL A 344 10.31 1.86 -9.88
C VAL A 344 10.60 3.10 -9.06
N LYS A 345 9.61 3.99 -8.93
CA LYS A 345 9.62 5.12 -7.99
C LYS A 345 8.77 4.75 -6.79
N TYR A 346 9.29 4.93 -5.61
CA TYR A 346 8.59 4.55 -4.37
C TYR A 346 8.86 5.57 -3.27
N LEU A 347 7.93 5.62 -2.30
CA LEU A 347 7.94 6.55 -1.19
C LEU A 347 8.60 5.91 0.02
N VAL A 348 9.60 6.57 0.56
CA VAL A 348 10.35 6.15 1.76
C VAL A 348 10.26 7.23 2.82
N GLY A 349 9.96 6.84 4.06
CA GLY A 349 9.87 7.80 5.16
C GLY A 349 9.01 7.31 6.31
N GLY A 350 8.33 8.23 6.97
CA GLY A 350 7.51 7.93 8.14
C GLY A 350 8.31 7.76 9.44
N GLY A 351 7.62 7.30 10.48
CA GLY A 351 8.18 7.15 11.81
C GLY A 351 7.98 8.37 12.71
N VAL A 352 8.19 8.18 14.01
CA VAL A 352 7.93 9.20 15.05
C VAL A 352 8.74 10.48 14.85
N ALA A 353 9.96 10.35 14.31
CA ALA A 353 10.86 11.49 14.06
C ALA A 353 10.33 12.48 13.00
N THR A 354 9.32 12.08 12.23
CA THR A 354 8.73 12.93 11.19
C THR A 354 7.59 13.83 11.69
N ASN A 355 7.23 13.75 12.97
CA ASN A 355 6.29 14.67 13.60
C ASN A 355 6.98 16.01 13.90
N VAL A 356 7.03 16.88 12.91
CA VAL A 356 7.71 18.18 13.01
C VAL A 356 6.77 19.28 13.50
N SER A 357 7.33 20.31 14.15
CA SER A 357 6.57 21.45 14.66
C SER A 357 6.09 22.38 13.52
N SER A 358 5.11 23.24 13.83
CA SER A 358 4.70 24.30 12.90
C SER A 358 5.86 25.26 12.59
N GLY A 359 5.88 25.83 11.38
CA GLY A 359 6.88 26.81 10.93
C GLY A 359 8.29 26.24 10.68
N THR A 360 8.43 24.91 10.52
CA THR A 360 9.72 24.25 10.29
C THR A 360 9.96 23.85 8.85
N LEU A 361 8.91 23.63 8.07
CA LEU A 361 8.95 23.22 6.68
C LEU A 361 9.00 24.43 5.74
N THR A 362 10.19 25.00 5.56
CA THR A 362 10.36 26.27 4.84
C THR A 362 11.26 26.15 3.61
N THR A 363 11.93 25.02 3.42
CA THR A 363 12.90 24.85 2.32
C THR A 363 12.34 23.93 1.25
N ILE A 364 12.23 24.42 0.02
CA ILE A 364 11.82 23.62 -1.13
C ILE A 364 13.08 22.93 -1.69
N ASN A 365 13.06 21.60 -1.76
CA ASN A 365 14.15 20.80 -2.31
C ASN A 365 13.98 20.55 -3.80
N SER A 366 12.77 20.19 -4.23
CA SER A 366 12.44 20.04 -5.65
C SER A 366 11.01 20.49 -5.93
N ILE A 367 10.80 21.10 -7.08
CA ILE A 367 9.53 21.60 -7.56
C ILE A 367 9.46 21.43 -9.07
N GLU A 368 8.32 20.91 -9.58
CA GLU A 368 8.02 20.85 -11.00
C GLU A 368 6.77 21.65 -11.29
N PHE A 369 6.82 22.44 -12.38
CA PHE A 369 5.65 23.21 -12.85
C PHE A 369 5.00 22.51 -14.02
N GLU A 370 3.70 22.67 -14.17
CA GLU A 370 2.98 22.31 -15.37
C GLU A 370 3.14 23.45 -16.37
N GLU A 371 3.88 23.23 -17.47
CA GLU A 371 4.19 24.27 -18.47
C GLU A 371 3.07 24.32 -19.51
N ASP A 372 2.11 25.21 -19.31
CA ASP A 372 1.11 25.56 -20.33
C ASP A 372 1.23 27.03 -20.80
N LEU A 373 2.42 27.62 -20.62
CA LEU A 373 2.65 29.01 -20.99
C LEU A 373 2.92 29.10 -22.49
N GLN A 374 1.92 29.58 -23.23
CA GLN A 374 2.04 29.95 -24.66
C GLN A 374 3.18 30.96 -24.85
N ALA A 375 3.73 31.07 -26.09
CA ALA A 375 4.87 31.91 -26.42
C ALA A 375 4.77 33.32 -25.82
N LEU A 376 5.54 33.56 -24.76
CA LEU A 376 5.58 34.83 -24.03
C LEU A 376 6.67 35.73 -24.61
N THR A 377 6.51 37.06 -24.48
CA THR A 377 7.56 38.04 -24.78
C THR A 377 8.72 37.89 -23.75
N GLU A 378 9.91 38.43 -24.07
CA GLU A 378 11.06 38.38 -23.15
C GLU A 378 10.74 38.98 -21.77
N THR A 379 9.97 40.10 -21.73
CA THR A 379 9.55 40.74 -20.47
C THR A 379 8.61 39.83 -19.68
N GLN A 380 7.68 39.16 -20.33
CA GLN A 380 6.78 38.21 -19.69
C GLN A 380 7.52 36.98 -19.16
N ASN A 381 8.52 36.47 -19.91
CA ASN A 381 9.36 35.36 -19.45
C ASN A 381 10.19 35.75 -18.20
N ALA A 382 10.67 36.99 -18.12
CA ALA A 382 11.35 37.48 -16.92
C ALA A 382 10.41 37.53 -15.70
N LEU A 383 9.16 37.98 -15.89
CA LEU A 383 8.14 37.99 -14.83
C LEU A 383 7.74 36.57 -14.39
N VAL A 384 7.58 35.65 -15.33
CA VAL A 384 7.32 34.22 -15.01
C VAL A 384 8.47 33.64 -14.20
N SER A 385 9.71 33.92 -14.58
CA SER A 385 10.90 33.45 -13.81
C SER A 385 10.92 34.06 -12.42
N ALA A 386 10.58 35.34 -12.27
CA ALA A 386 10.48 36.00 -10.98
C ALA A 386 9.37 35.36 -10.12
N THR A 387 8.22 35.08 -10.71
CA THR A 387 7.09 34.42 -10.05
C THR A 387 7.45 33.00 -9.61
N LYS A 388 8.11 32.20 -10.48
CA LYS A 388 8.60 30.85 -10.11
C LYS A 388 9.59 30.91 -8.93
N ASN A 389 10.49 31.89 -8.92
CA ASN A 389 11.46 32.07 -7.82
C ASN A 389 10.86 32.61 -6.54
N SER A 390 9.65 33.19 -6.58
CA SER A 390 8.94 33.72 -5.41
C SER A 390 8.19 32.65 -4.62
N ILE A 391 8.13 31.41 -5.11
CA ILE A 391 7.41 30.33 -4.42
C ILE A 391 8.06 30.10 -3.05
N ALA A 392 7.23 30.21 -2.02
CA ALA A 392 7.60 29.93 -0.64
C ALA A 392 6.60 28.98 0.00
N VAL A 393 7.03 28.25 1.00
CA VAL A 393 6.22 27.27 1.70
C VAL A 393 6.38 27.43 3.21
N ASP A 394 5.30 27.11 3.94
CA ASP A 394 5.32 27.02 5.40
C ASP A 394 4.29 25.98 5.86
N ASN A 395 4.51 25.35 7.01
CA ASN A 395 3.50 24.54 7.68
C ASN A 395 2.94 25.28 8.90
N GLU A 396 1.76 25.84 8.77
CA GLU A 396 1.09 26.56 9.89
C GLU A 396 0.67 25.60 11.01
N VAL A 397 0.40 24.34 10.66
CA VAL A 397 -0.01 23.27 11.58
C VAL A 397 1.14 22.26 11.75
N PRO A 398 1.39 21.76 12.98
CA PRO A 398 2.41 20.73 13.17
C PRO A 398 2.06 19.44 12.43
N ALA A 399 3.08 18.74 11.93
CA ALA A 399 2.89 17.44 11.32
C ALA A 399 2.59 16.39 12.40
N THR A 400 1.58 15.56 12.17
CA THR A 400 1.10 14.54 13.12
C THR A 400 0.83 13.21 12.44
N GLY A 401 0.72 12.13 13.22
CA GLY A 401 0.39 10.79 12.72
C GLY A 401 1.60 9.92 12.38
N GLY A 402 2.82 10.46 12.44
CA GLY A 402 4.04 9.68 12.23
C GLY A 402 4.24 8.68 13.36
N LYS A 403 4.27 7.39 13.03
CA LYS A 403 4.58 6.28 13.96
C LYS A 403 5.39 5.19 13.25
N GLY A 404 5.95 4.26 14.03
CA GLY A 404 6.53 3.03 13.47
C GLY A 404 5.47 2.16 12.80
N GLY A 405 5.91 1.01 12.31
CA GLY A 405 5.00 0.01 11.74
C GLY A 405 3.99 -0.54 12.76
N ASP A 406 3.07 -1.36 12.26
CA ASP A 406 2.10 -2.03 13.10
C ASP A 406 2.81 -3.03 14.04
N THR A 407 2.38 -3.08 15.28
CA THR A 407 2.81 -4.10 16.24
C THR A 407 2.16 -5.45 15.94
N ILE A 408 2.72 -6.55 16.46
CA ILE A 408 2.16 -7.91 16.27
C ILE A 408 0.69 -7.95 16.67
N ASP A 409 0.32 -7.30 17.78
CA ASP A 409 -1.06 -7.26 18.24
C ASP A 409 -1.97 -6.44 17.32
N GLU A 410 -1.48 -5.29 16.81
CA GLU A 410 -2.21 -4.49 15.82
C GLU A 410 -2.41 -5.28 14.51
N ILE A 411 -1.37 -5.97 14.02
CA ILE A 411 -1.47 -6.82 12.82
C ILE A 411 -2.51 -7.92 13.04
N ARG A 412 -2.49 -8.59 14.20
CA ARG A 412 -3.43 -9.66 14.55
C ARG A 412 -4.88 -9.17 14.53
N GLU A 413 -5.17 -8.10 15.28
CA GLU A 413 -6.51 -7.54 15.37
C GLU A 413 -7.02 -6.99 14.03
N ASN A 414 -6.19 -6.24 13.31
CA ASN A 414 -6.54 -5.67 12.00
C ASN A 414 -6.78 -6.77 10.95
N SER A 415 -6.00 -7.84 10.98
CA SER A 415 -6.16 -8.96 10.05
C SER A 415 -7.48 -9.71 10.26
N LEU A 416 -7.83 -10.00 11.52
CA LEU A 416 -9.10 -10.64 11.86
C LEU A 416 -10.29 -9.75 11.51
N ALA A 417 -10.19 -8.44 11.78
CA ALA A 417 -11.21 -7.47 11.46
C ALA A 417 -11.40 -7.32 9.93
N ASN A 418 -10.29 -7.25 9.17
CA ASN A 418 -10.33 -7.17 7.70
C ASN A 418 -10.95 -8.41 7.07
N PHE A 419 -10.59 -9.60 7.55
CA PHE A 419 -11.19 -10.86 7.12
C PHE A 419 -12.69 -10.90 7.39
N GLY A 420 -13.14 -10.43 8.57
CA GLY A 420 -14.55 -10.34 8.93
C GLY A 420 -15.36 -9.39 8.04
N ALA A 421 -14.76 -8.26 7.64
CA ALA A 421 -15.39 -7.26 6.77
C ALA A 421 -15.48 -7.67 5.30
N GLN A 422 -14.65 -8.60 4.80
CA GLN A 422 -14.68 -9.17 3.44
C GLN A 422 -14.75 -8.13 2.30
N ASN A 423 -13.99 -7.04 2.37
CA ASN A 423 -13.96 -5.95 1.38
C ASN A 423 -15.33 -5.27 1.11
N ARG A 424 -16.22 -5.27 2.07
CA ARG A 424 -17.52 -4.58 2.02
C ARG A 424 -17.63 -3.56 3.14
N ALA A 425 -18.53 -2.60 3.02
CA ALA A 425 -18.89 -1.63 4.04
C ALA A 425 -20.43 -1.59 4.16
N VAL A 426 -20.99 -2.37 5.08
CA VAL A 426 -22.42 -2.51 5.31
C VAL A 426 -22.77 -2.13 6.74
N THR A 427 -21.98 -2.59 7.72
CA THR A 427 -22.19 -2.29 9.13
C THR A 427 -21.29 -1.13 9.58
N ALA A 428 -21.64 -0.44 10.65
CA ALA A 428 -20.80 0.60 11.26
C ALA A 428 -19.37 0.10 11.54
N LYS A 429 -19.22 -1.15 11.94
CA LYS A 429 -17.93 -1.79 12.18
C LYS A 429 -17.13 -1.98 10.88
N ASP A 430 -17.77 -2.32 9.77
CA ASP A 430 -17.08 -2.46 8.48
C ASP A 430 -16.49 -1.12 8.03
N TYR A 431 -17.23 -0.01 8.21
CA TYR A 431 -16.69 1.34 7.94
C TYR A 431 -15.46 1.65 8.78
N GLN A 432 -15.50 1.37 10.10
CA GLN A 432 -14.35 1.56 10.98
C GLN A 432 -13.12 0.76 10.49
N VAL A 433 -13.32 -0.52 10.16
CA VAL A 433 -12.24 -1.38 9.64
C VAL A 433 -11.65 -0.82 8.35
N ARG A 434 -12.49 -0.32 7.43
CA ARG A 434 -12.03 0.27 6.17
C ARG A 434 -11.22 1.53 6.39
N VAL A 435 -11.66 2.40 7.27
CA VAL A 435 -10.94 3.63 7.62
C VAL A 435 -9.59 3.32 8.26
N LEU A 436 -9.54 2.37 9.21
CA LEU A 436 -8.29 1.96 9.86
C LEU A 436 -7.31 1.21 8.93
N SER A 437 -7.84 0.49 7.92
CA SER A 437 -7.03 -0.21 6.91
C SER A 437 -6.64 0.66 5.70
N MET A 438 -6.88 1.96 5.77
CA MET A 438 -6.51 2.90 4.69
C MET A 438 -5.01 2.81 4.38
N PRO A 439 -4.62 2.84 3.08
CA PRO A 439 -3.21 2.83 2.67
C PRO A 439 -2.42 3.98 3.29
N THR A 440 -1.20 3.70 3.72
CA THR A 440 -0.33 4.64 4.45
C THR A 440 0.00 5.91 3.69
N LYS A 441 -0.05 5.89 2.36
CA LYS A 441 0.10 7.10 1.53
C LYS A 441 -0.94 8.18 1.81
N PHE A 442 -2.07 7.84 2.41
CA PHE A 442 -3.11 8.78 2.81
C PHE A 442 -2.97 9.25 4.27
N GLY A 443 -1.90 8.86 4.94
CA GLY A 443 -1.69 9.09 6.35
C GLY A 443 -2.17 7.92 7.23
N SER A 444 -2.17 8.11 8.54
CA SER A 444 -2.57 7.09 9.51
C SER A 444 -3.67 7.64 10.42
N ILE A 445 -4.77 6.91 10.51
CA ILE A 445 -5.88 7.23 11.40
C ILE A 445 -5.76 6.37 12.66
N ALA A 446 -5.66 7.03 13.82
CA ALA A 446 -5.49 6.34 15.09
C ALA A 446 -6.83 5.79 15.62
N LYS A 447 -7.94 6.46 15.34
CA LYS A 447 -9.27 6.10 15.86
C LYS A 447 -10.35 6.50 14.88
N ALA A 448 -11.33 5.64 14.67
CA ALA A 448 -12.49 5.91 13.83
C ALA A 448 -13.77 5.45 14.53
N TYR A 449 -14.82 6.23 14.40
CA TYR A 449 -16.16 5.88 14.87
C TYR A 449 -17.15 6.08 13.71
N ALA A 450 -18.02 5.11 13.49
CA ALA A 450 -19.13 5.24 12.55
C ALA A 450 -20.42 5.35 13.34
N THR A 451 -21.14 6.43 13.16
CA THR A 451 -22.46 6.70 13.77
C THR A 451 -23.50 6.90 12.68
N ALA A 452 -24.73 6.51 12.95
CA ALA A 452 -25.83 6.86 12.06
C ALA A 452 -26.11 8.34 12.15
N ASP A 453 -26.34 9.00 11.00
CA ASP A 453 -26.75 10.39 10.98
C ASP A 453 -28.15 10.52 11.57
N GLY A 454 -28.21 11.12 12.77
CA GLY A 454 -29.49 11.34 13.50
C GLY A 454 -30.37 12.40 12.86
N THR A 455 -29.90 13.14 11.85
CA THR A 455 -30.65 14.17 11.13
C THR A 455 -31.33 13.62 9.86
N LEU A 456 -30.96 12.41 9.42
CA LEU A 456 -31.62 11.72 8.31
C LEU A 456 -32.97 11.15 8.79
N ASP A 457 -34.05 11.80 8.39
CA ASP A 457 -35.39 11.26 8.55
C ASP A 457 -35.57 10.07 7.58
N ASN A 458 -35.57 8.84 8.14
CA ASN A 458 -35.68 7.59 7.39
C ASN A 458 -36.96 7.47 6.56
N ASN A 459 -37.91 8.38 6.70
CA ASN A 459 -39.19 8.37 6.00
C ASN A 459 -39.28 9.31 4.80
N SER A 460 -38.25 10.10 4.49
CA SER A 460 -38.28 11.05 3.38
C SER A 460 -37.07 10.90 2.45
N PRO A 461 -37.25 10.38 1.22
CA PRO A 461 -36.18 10.29 0.23
C PRO A 461 -35.58 11.64 -0.19
N SER A 462 -36.29 12.75 0.08
CA SER A 462 -35.86 14.11 -0.24
C SER A 462 -34.93 14.73 0.81
N SER A 463 -34.83 14.17 2.02
CA SER A 463 -33.95 14.69 3.06
C SER A 463 -32.46 14.43 2.80
N ILE A 464 -32.14 13.39 2.04
CA ILE A 464 -30.78 13.03 1.66
C ILE A 464 -30.14 14.07 0.74
N LEU A 465 -30.95 14.75 -0.08
CA LEU A 465 -30.49 15.75 -1.04
C LEU A 465 -30.53 17.20 -0.53
N SER A 466 -31.18 17.47 0.61
CA SER A 466 -31.47 18.84 1.06
C SER A 466 -30.64 19.33 2.25
N SER A 467 -29.73 18.53 2.81
CA SER A 467 -28.90 18.94 3.93
C SER A 467 -27.43 19.04 3.59
N PRO A 468 -26.94 20.22 3.19
CA PRO A 468 -25.51 20.48 3.05
C PRO A 468 -24.73 20.39 4.37
N LYS A 469 -25.41 20.36 5.52
CA LYS A 469 -24.79 20.28 6.85
C LYS A 469 -24.18 18.91 7.17
N ALA A 470 -24.72 17.83 6.63
CA ALA A 470 -24.20 16.49 6.92
C ALA A 470 -22.79 16.26 6.37
N LEU A 471 -22.38 16.95 5.31
CA LEU A 471 -21.03 16.89 4.74
C LEU A 471 -20.00 17.70 5.53
N ASN A 472 -20.43 18.79 6.20
CA ASN A 472 -19.50 19.64 6.96
C ASN A 472 -19.19 19.12 8.37
N GLU A 473 -20.03 18.25 8.95
CA GLU A 473 -19.74 17.65 10.26
C GLU A 473 -18.73 16.50 10.20
N PHE A 474 -18.41 15.98 9.01
CA PHE A 474 -17.35 14.98 8.81
C PHE A 474 -15.94 15.58 8.67
N THR A 475 -15.81 16.90 8.57
CA THR A 475 -14.51 17.60 8.41
C THR A 475 -13.90 18.05 9.74
N ASP A 476 -14.61 17.90 10.87
CA ASP A 476 -14.13 18.30 12.20
C ASP A 476 -13.70 17.13 13.10
N ILE A 477 -13.14 16.05 12.51
CA ILE A 477 -12.53 14.95 13.28
C ILE A 477 -11.06 14.77 12.88
#